data_55af0fbb250a4eb452971df6a043ebd3
#
_entry.id   55af0fbb250a4eb452971df6a043ebd3
#
_cell.length_a   1.000
_cell.length_b   1.000
_cell.length_c   1.000
_cell.angle_alpha   90.00
_cell.angle_beta   90.00
_cell.angle_gamma   90.00
#
_symmetry.space_group_name_H-M   'P 1'
#
loop_
_entity.id
_entity.type
_entity.pdbx_description
1 polymer ?
#
loop_
_entity_poly.entity_id
_entity_poly.type
_entity_poly.pdbx_seq_one_letter_code
_entity_poly.pdbx_strand_id
1 'polypeptide(L)'
;MYRIIDNVLSEDDLIKIEQNVLQAPIFKAFDSTATSQSDNVYDVMMSRVFFSSYYSKKQLAGFDEEYLPYFYPLLNKIVSGFLLRVSLNLTFATPNPYISEFHIDNDLPNSHTCVYYLNTNNGGTMFIDSSEIVQSQRNRAVIFHSHLYHAAVNTTDTKLRWVVNINYVPN
;
A
#
# COMPACT_ATOMS: atom_id res chain seq x y z
N MET A 1 -7.42 13.04 -10.47
CA MET A 1 -6.31 12.72 -11.41
C MET A 1 -5.21 12.02 -10.64
N TYR A 2 -4.64 10.96 -11.16
CA TYR A 2 -3.51 10.22 -10.59
C TYR A 2 -2.31 10.23 -11.53
N ARG A 3 -1.12 9.93 -11.02
CA ARG A 3 0.13 9.81 -11.78
C ARG A 3 0.73 8.42 -11.58
N ILE A 4 1.16 7.80 -12.66
CA ILE A 4 1.85 6.51 -12.65
C ILE A 4 3.35 6.76 -12.91
N ILE A 5 4.21 6.05 -12.17
CA ILE A 5 5.65 6.04 -12.35
C ILE A 5 6.09 4.58 -12.38
N ASP A 6 6.71 4.16 -13.46
CA ASP A 6 7.30 2.83 -13.58
C ASP A 6 8.81 2.87 -13.25
N ASN A 7 9.36 1.74 -12.84
CA ASN A 7 10.79 1.58 -12.52
C ASN A 7 11.28 2.63 -11.50
N VAL A 8 10.53 2.79 -10.40
CA VAL A 8 10.81 3.80 -9.37
C VAL A 8 12.16 3.55 -8.70
N LEU A 9 12.47 2.30 -8.34
CA LEU A 9 13.70 1.91 -7.67
C LEU A 9 14.68 1.24 -8.62
N SER A 10 15.95 1.23 -8.23
CA SER A 10 16.93 0.31 -8.80
C SER A 10 16.55 -1.13 -8.41
N GLU A 11 16.99 -2.10 -9.22
CA GLU A 11 16.73 -3.51 -8.91
C GLU A 11 17.36 -3.92 -7.56
N ASP A 12 18.56 -3.40 -7.24
CA ASP A 12 19.26 -3.68 -5.98
C ASP A 12 18.47 -3.19 -4.75
N ASP A 13 17.86 -1.98 -4.82
CA ASP A 13 17.05 -1.45 -3.72
C ASP A 13 15.75 -2.24 -3.56
N LEU A 14 15.15 -2.64 -4.68
CA LEU A 14 13.93 -3.44 -4.66
C LEU A 14 14.18 -4.84 -4.08
N ILE A 15 15.27 -5.49 -4.47
CA ILE A 15 15.69 -6.78 -3.90
C ILE A 15 15.92 -6.69 -2.38
N LYS A 16 16.52 -5.59 -1.90
CA LYS A 16 16.68 -5.39 -0.44
C LYS A 16 15.33 -5.33 0.30
N ILE A 17 14.33 -4.66 -0.26
CA ILE A 17 12.97 -4.65 0.30
C ILE A 17 12.41 -6.08 0.30
N GLU A 18 12.49 -6.78 -0.82
CA GLU A 18 11.95 -8.14 -0.96
C GLU A 18 12.59 -9.12 0.02
N GLN A 19 13.90 -9.10 0.15
CA GLN A 19 14.64 -10.02 1.03
C GLN A 19 14.46 -9.72 2.51
N ASN A 20 14.42 -8.46 2.91
CA ASN A 20 14.41 -8.08 4.30
C ASN A 20 13.01 -7.83 4.85
N VAL A 21 12.06 -7.44 3.99
CA VAL A 21 10.70 -7.11 4.42
C VAL A 21 9.70 -8.22 4.10
N LEU A 22 9.73 -8.80 2.89
CA LEU A 22 8.75 -9.82 2.50
C LEU A 22 9.11 -11.23 2.99
N GLN A 23 10.41 -11.54 3.15
CA GLN A 23 10.87 -12.86 3.58
C GLN A 23 11.11 -12.96 5.09
N ALA A 24 11.17 -11.84 5.80
CA ALA A 24 11.31 -11.88 7.25
C ALA A 24 10.11 -12.60 7.88
N PRO A 25 10.29 -13.40 8.95
CA PRO A 25 9.22 -14.14 9.61
C PRO A 25 8.28 -13.23 10.41
N ILE A 26 7.75 -12.24 9.76
CA ILE A 26 7.14 -11.04 10.30
C ILE A 26 5.61 -11.15 10.32
N PHE A 27 5.05 -12.29 10.22
CA PHE A 27 3.63 -12.49 10.46
C PHE A 27 3.32 -12.50 11.96
N LYS A 28 3.79 -11.50 12.70
CA LYS A 28 3.12 -11.12 13.93
C LYS A 28 1.71 -10.70 13.50
N ALA A 29 0.71 -11.28 14.13
CA ALA A 29 -0.69 -11.09 13.83
C ALA A 29 -0.97 -9.68 13.30
N PHE A 30 -1.28 -9.59 12.03
CA PHE A 30 -1.81 -8.39 11.46
C PHE A 30 -3.18 -8.19 12.11
N ASP A 31 -3.38 -7.10 12.83
CA ASP A 31 -4.73 -6.67 13.10
C ASP A 31 -5.36 -6.45 11.73
N SER A 32 -6.29 -7.33 11.39
CA SER A 32 -7.17 -7.12 10.26
C SER A 32 -8.08 -5.94 10.63
N THR A 33 -7.57 -4.74 10.56
CA THR A 33 -8.44 -3.60 10.42
C THR A 33 -8.96 -3.68 9.00
N ALA A 34 -9.97 -4.53 8.82
CA ALA A 34 -10.87 -4.35 7.72
C ALA A 34 -11.24 -2.88 7.71
N THR A 35 -10.83 -2.16 6.68
CA THR A 35 -11.19 -0.75 6.50
C THR A 35 -12.67 -0.63 6.18
N SER A 36 -13.34 -1.75 5.99
CA SER A 36 -14.76 -1.88 5.75
C SER A 36 -15.42 -2.77 6.80
N GLN A 37 -16.64 -2.45 7.17
CA GLN A 37 -17.56 -3.32 7.90
C GLN A 37 -18.18 -4.37 6.95
N SER A 38 -17.47 -4.75 5.90
CA SER A 38 -17.95 -5.70 4.91
C SER A 38 -17.96 -7.09 5.51
N ASP A 39 -19.11 -7.74 5.51
CA ASP A 39 -19.25 -9.16 5.85
C ASP A 39 -18.72 -10.09 4.74
N ASN A 40 -18.09 -9.53 3.69
CA ASN A 40 -17.58 -10.29 2.58
C ASN A 40 -16.25 -10.96 2.95
N VAL A 41 -16.24 -12.28 2.89
CA VAL A 41 -15.05 -13.11 3.19
C VAL A 41 -13.82 -12.81 2.32
N TYR A 42 -13.99 -12.11 1.20
CA TYR A 42 -12.91 -11.71 0.31
C TYR A 42 -12.34 -10.32 0.62
N ASP A 43 -12.99 -9.55 1.50
CA ASP A 43 -12.53 -8.23 1.90
C ASP A 43 -11.56 -8.33 3.10
N VAL A 44 -10.51 -9.11 2.90
CA VAL A 44 -9.47 -9.30 3.90
C VAL A 44 -8.18 -8.65 3.41
N MET A 45 -7.77 -7.59 4.08
CA MET A 45 -6.47 -6.98 3.89
C MET A 45 -5.66 -7.08 5.19
N MET A 46 -4.44 -7.56 5.09
CA MET A 46 -3.48 -7.53 6.18
C MET A 46 -2.59 -6.30 6.01
N SER A 47 -2.41 -5.54 7.07
CA SER A 47 -1.58 -4.33 7.03
C SER A 47 -0.54 -4.34 8.15
N ARG A 48 0.68 -3.91 7.81
CA ARG A 48 1.78 -3.73 8.74
C ARG A 48 2.30 -2.30 8.64
N VAL A 49 2.32 -1.58 9.76
CA VAL A 49 2.72 -0.16 9.79
C VAL A 49 4.17 -0.05 10.24
N PHE A 50 5.00 0.63 9.44
CA PHE A 50 6.40 0.91 9.74
C PHE A 50 6.60 2.32 10.29
N PHE A 51 5.73 3.25 9.92
CA PHE A 51 5.74 4.62 10.41
C PHE A 51 4.33 5.19 10.40
N SER A 52 3.99 5.99 11.43
CA SER A 52 2.79 6.80 11.44
C SER A 52 2.99 8.04 12.33
N SER A 53 2.63 9.20 11.81
CA SER A 53 2.57 10.45 12.58
C SER A 53 1.26 10.61 13.37
N TYR A 54 0.24 9.79 13.07
CA TYR A 54 -1.10 9.90 13.68
C TYR A 54 -1.26 9.10 14.98
N TYR A 55 -0.48 8.02 15.13
CA TYR A 55 -0.65 7.07 16.23
C TYR A 55 0.59 7.02 17.09
N SER A 56 0.40 7.08 18.41
CA SER A 56 1.48 6.79 19.35
C SER A 56 1.82 5.29 19.32
N LYS A 57 3.05 4.93 19.70
CA LYS A 57 3.50 3.53 19.82
C LYS A 57 2.59 2.67 20.73
N LYS A 58 1.79 3.29 21.60
CA LYS A 58 0.82 2.62 22.47
C LYS A 58 -0.48 2.22 21.78
N GLN A 59 -0.85 2.91 20.68
CA GLN A 59 -2.13 2.71 20.00
C GLN A 59 -2.05 1.68 18.86
N LEU A 60 -0.84 1.43 18.35
CA LEU A 60 -0.59 0.38 17.38
C LEU A 60 0.35 -0.65 18.03
N ALA A 61 -0.20 -1.77 18.46
CA ALA A 61 0.62 -2.92 18.82
C ALA A 61 1.41 -3.35 17.57
N GLY A 62 2.71 -3.02 17.52
CA GLY A 62 3.59 -3.51 16.46
C GLY A 62 3.99 -2.51 15.39
N PHE A 63 4.46 -1.33 15.76
CA PHE A 63 5.32 -0.53 14.87
C PHE A 63 6.62 -1.30 14.64
N ASP A 64 6.89 -1.59 13.39
CA ASP A 64 8.12 -2.27 12.98
C ASP A 64 9.09 -1.24 12.36
N GLU A 65 9.37 -0.16 13.11
CA GLU A 65 10.28 0.93 12.69
C GLU A 65 11.65 0.43 12.25
N GLU A 66 12.10 -0.71 12.74
CA GLU A 66 13.36 -1.35 12.34
C GLU A 66 13.44 -1.68 10.85
N TYR A 67 12.28 -1.82 10.18
CA TYR A 67 12.21 -2.08 8.75
C TYR A 67 12.06 -0.81 7.90
N LEU A 68 11.76 0.35 8.50
CA LEU A 68 11.61 1.61 7.80
C LEU A 68 12.84 1.98 6.94
N PRO A 69 14.09 1.75 7.39
CA PRO A 69 15.29 2.06 6.59
C PRO A 69 15.32 1.39 5.21
N TYR A 70 14.73 0.22 5.04
CA TYR A 70 14.68 -0.44 3.73
C TYR A 70 13.82 0.32 2.72
N PHE A 71 12.91 1.19 3.19
CA PHE A 71 12.06 2.01 2.34
C PHE A 71 12.65 3.41 2.05
N TYR A 72 13.74 3.83 2.67
CA TYR A 72 14.32 5.16 2.43
C TYR A 72 14.62 5.46 0.96
N PRO A 73 15.13 4.52 0.12
CA PRO A 73 15.30 4.78 -1.31
C PRO A 73 13.98 5.13 -2.01
N LEU A 74 12.88 4.46 -1.63
CA LEU A 74 11.54 4.71 -2.15
C LEU A 74 11.00 6.06 -1.65
N LEU A 75 11.10 6.30 -0.34
CA LEU A 75 10.62 7.53 0.29
C LEU A 75 11.31 8.77 -0.28
N ASN A 76 12.63 8.71 -0.49
CA ASN A 76 13.41 9.80 -1.08
C ASN A 76 12.99 10.14 -2.52
N LYS A 77 12.40 9.20 -3.25
CA LYS A 77 11.92 9.42 -4.62
C LYS A 77 10.47 9.90 -4.68
N ILE A 78 9.66 9.53 -3.71
CA ILE A 78 8.21 9.76 -3.72
C ILE A 78 7.82 10.94 -2.83
N VAL A 79 8.39 11.04 -1.63
CA VAL A 79 7.96 12.00 -0.61
C VAL A 79 8.70 13.31 -0.79
N SER A 80 7.97 14.37 -1.11
CA SER A 80 8.51 15.74 -1.27
C SER A 80 8.14 16.66 -0.12
N GLY A 81 7.85 16.13 1.07
CA GLY A 81 7.41 16.93 2.20
C GLY A 81 7.31 16.13 3.48
N PHE A 82 6.21 16.27 4.19
CA PHE A 82 6.03 15.65 5.50
C PHE A 82 5.42 14.24 5.39
N LEU A 83 6.16 13.23 5.83
CA LEU A 83 5.70 11.84 5.86
C LEU A 83 4.64 11.62 6.94
N LEU A 84 3.50 11.04 6.57
CA LEU A 84 2.40 10.73 7.47
C LEU A 84 2.36 9.27 7.88
N ARG A 85 2.51 8.35 6.91
CA ARG A 85 2.41 6.91 7.16
C ARG A 85 3.18 6.13 6.11
N VAL A 86 3.75 5.00 6.53
CA VAL A 86 4.28 3.94 5.67
C VAL A 86 3.74 2.61 6.17
N SER A 87 3.06 1.87 5.31
CA SER A 87 2.56 0.53 5.63
C SER A 87 2.73 -0.43 4.46
N LEU A 88 2.94 -1.70 4.79
CA LEU A 88 2.87 -2.81 3.85
C LEU A 88 1.48 -3.41 3.94
N ASN A 89 0.78 -3.47 2.81
CA ASN A 89 -0.54 -4.05 2.71
C ASN A 89 -0.48 -5.31 1.85
N LEU A 90 -1.20 -6.31 2.29
CA LEU A 90 -1.29 -7.63 1.67
C LEU A 90 -2.75 -7.98 1.44
N THR A 91 -3.11 -8.31 0.21
CA THR A 91 -4.40 -8.92 -0.12
C THR A 91 -4.19 -10.30 -0.70
N PHE A 92 -5.17 -11.18 -0.47
CA PHE A 92 -5.14 -12.58 -0.94
C PHE A 92 -5.79 -12.71 -2.31
N ALA A 93 -5.40 -13.77 -3.02
CA ALA A 93 -6.08 -14.15 -4.24
C ALA A 93 -7.55 -14.50 -3.98
N THR A 94 -8.38 -14.15 -4.93
CA THR A 94 -9.80 -14.53 -4.96
C THR A 94 -10.10 -15.38 -6.19
N PRO A 95 -11.11 -16.27 -6.14
CA PRO A 95 -11.45 -17.11 -7.29
C PRO A 95 -11.90 -16.31 -8.52
N ASN A 96 -12.52 -15.16 -8.29
CA ASN A 96 -12.95 -14.20 -9.30
C ASN A 96 -12.45 -12.81 -8.91
N PRO A 97 -12.31 -11.87 -9.87
CA PRO A 97 -11.95 -10.49 -9.54
C PRO A 97 -12.88 -9.91 -8.48
N TYR A 98 -12.31 -9.42 -7.39
CA TYR A 98 -13.02 -8.77 -6.30
C TYR A 98 -12.49 -7.36 -6.12
N ILE A 99 -13.39 -6.39 -6.02
CA ILE A 99 -13.10 -4.99 -5.76
C ILE A 99 -13.55 -4.71 -4.32
N SER A 100 -12.61 -4.27 -3.47
CA SER A 100 -12.91 -3.85 -2.10
C SER A 100 -13.81 -2.61 -2.07
N GLU A 101 -14.32 -2.26 -0.89
CA GLU A 101 -15.05 -1.00 -0.76
C GLU A 101 -14.18 0.21 -1.14
N PHE A 102 -14.80 1.17 -1.84
CA PHE A 102 -14.17 2.44 -2.15
C PHE A 102 -14.02 3.27 -0.89
N HIS A 103 -12.80 3.74 -0.64
CA HIS A 103 -12.45 4.53 0.54
C HIS A 103 -11.48 5.66 0.18
N ILE A 104 -11.25 6.53 1.14
CA ILE A 104 -10.17 7.52 1.13
C ILE A 104 -9.14 7.12 2.19
N ASP A 105 -7.86 7.41 1.97
CA ASP A 105 -6.81 7.07 2.94
C ASP A 105 -6.77 8.02 4.13
N ASN A 106 -7.01 9.29 3.89
CA ASN A 106 -7.17 10.31 4.92
C ASN A 106 -7.82 11.57 4.33
N ASP A 107 -8.32 12.44 5.20
CA ASP A 107 -9.02 13.69 4.89
C ASP A 107 -8.16 14.95 5.09
N LEU A 108 -6.85 14.79 5.35
CA LEU A 108 -5.97 15.94 5.49
C LEU A 108 -5.84 16.71 4.18
N PRO A 109 -6.02 18.05 4.23
CA PRO A 109 -5.86 18.88 3.05
C PRO A 109 -4.49 18.69 2.39
N ASN A 110 -4.47 18.66 1.07
CA ASN A 110 -3.27 18.50 0.25
C ASN A 110 -2.45 17.22 0.47
N SER A 111 -2.95 16.26 1.25
CA SER A 111 -2.25 15.00 1.42
C SER A 111 -2.31 14.14 0.15
N HIS A 112 -1.25 13.38 -0.05
CA HIS A 112 -1.10 12.45 -1.16
C HIS A 112 -0.91 11.02 -0.65
N THR A 113 -1.45 10.10 -1.41
CA THR A 113 -1.22 8.66 -1.28
C THR A 113 -0.35 8.18 -2.43
N CYS A 114 0.63 7.36 -2.12
CA CYS A 114 1.35 6.55 -3.08
C CYS A 114 1.10 5.07 -2.78
N VAL A 115 0.55 4.35 -3.74
CA VAL A 115 0.50 2.89 -3.73
C VAL A 115 1.63 2.39 -4.60
N TYR A 116 2.62 1.72 -3.97
CA TYR A 116 3.78 1.16 -4.65
C TYR A 116 3.68 -0.35 -4.70
N TYR A 117 3.66 -0.92 -5.91
CA TYR A 117 3.47 -2.35 -6.13
C TYR A 117 4.79 -3.11 -6.06
N LEU A 118 4.85 -4.12 -5.19
CA LEU A 118 6.02 -4.98 -5.00
C LEU A 118 6.01 -6.23 -5.87
N ASN A 119 4.86 -6.59 -6.46
CA ASN A 119 4.79 -7.71 -7.37
C ASN A 119 3.82 -7.45 -8.53
N THR A 120 4.06 -8.13 -9.65
CA THR A 120 3.19 -8.09 -10.82
C THR A 120 2.08 -9.13 -10.67
N ASN A 121 0.84 -8.71 -10.90
CA ASN A 121 -0.34 -9.57 -10.93
C ASN A 121 -1.50 -8.85 -11.64
N ASN A 122 -2.60 -9.55 -11.89
CA ASN A 122 -3.77 -8.99 -12.56
C ASN A 122 -4.72 -8.18 -11.67
N GLY A 123 -4.40 -8.04 -10.36
CA GLY A 123 -5.05 -7.09 -9.47
C GLY A 123 -4.53 -5.67 -9.65
N GLY A 124 -4.97 -4.74 -8.80
CA GLY A 124 -4.54 -3.35 -8.93
C GLY A 124 -5.23 -2.36 -8.00
N THR A 125 -5.28 -1.12 -8.43
CA THR A 125 -6.03 -0.03 -7.78
C THR A 125 -7.04 0.54 -8.77
N MET A 126 -8.29 0.65 -8.34
CA MET A 126 -9.39 1.24 -9.11
C MET A 126 -9.83 2.54 -8.45
N PHE A 127 -10.14 3.54 -9.26
CA PHE A 127 -10.68 4.83 -8.79
C PHE A 127 -12.16 4.90 -9.12
N ILE A 128 -12.96 5.54 -8.24
CA ILE A 128 -14.42 5.55 -8.35
C ILE A 128 -14.94 6.13 -9.67
N ASP A 129 -14.23 7.12 -10.20
CA ASP A 129 -14.59 7.80 -11.45
C ASP A 129 -13.95 7.15 -12.70
N SER A 130 -13.35 5.98 -12.54
CA SER A 130 -12.66 5.29 -13.63
C SER A 130 -13.13 3.83 -13.72
N SER A 131 -13.38 3.38 -14.94
CA SER A 131 -13.59 1.94 -15.22
C SER A 131 -12.26 1.18 -15.37
N GLU A 132 -11.13 1.88 -15.37
CA GLU A 132 -9.81 1.31 -15.59
C GLU A 132 -9.14 0.95 -14.26
N ILE A 133 -8.44 -0.17 -14.27
CA ILE A 133 -7.62 -0.63 -13.15
C ILE A 133 -6.17 -0.25 -13.43
N VAL A 134 -5.55 0.50 -12.50
CA VAL A 134 -4.09 0.64 -12.49
C VAL A 134 -3.52 -0.68 -12.01
N GLN A 135 -3.07 -1.51 -12.93
CA GLN A 135 -2.59 -2.87 -12.65
C GLN A 135 -1.35 -2.88 -11.76
N SER A 136 -1.30 -3.84 -10.86
CA SER A 136 -0.11 -4.17 -10.09
C SER A 136 1.00 -4.61 -11.01
N GLN A 137 2.01 -3.78 -11.14
CA GLN A 137 3.26 -4.09 -11.84
C GLN A 137 4.41 -3.85 -10.86
N ARG A 138 5.26 -4.84 -10.68
CA ARG A 138 6.44 -4.74 -9.80
C ARG A 138 7.24 -3.48 -10.14
N ASN A 139 7.60 -2.71 -9.11
CA ASN A 139 8.35 -1.45 -9.24
C ASN A 139 7.56 -0.28 -9.87
N ARG A 140 6.22 -0.32 -9.79
CA ARG A 140 5.32 0.76 -10.20
C ARG A 140 4.77 1.48 -8.99
N ALA A 141 4.69 2.81 -9.06
CA ALA A 141 3.96 3.66 -8.12
C ALA A 141 2.76 4.31 -8.79
N VAL A 142 1.63 4.39 -8.12
CA VAL A 142 0.53 5.27 -8.45
C VAL A 142 0.36 6.30 -7.33
N ILE A 143 0.35 7.60 -7.68
CA ILE A 143 0.30 8.72 -6.73
C ILE A 143 -0.93 9.55 -7.02
N PHE A 144 -1.69 9.87 -5.98
CA PHE A 144 -2.95 10.61 -6.07
C PHE A 144 -3.25 11.38 -4.77
N HIS A 145 -4.20 12.31 -4.80
CA HIS A 145 -4.69 12.96 -3.59
C HIS A 145 -5.37 11.95 -2.67
N SER A 146 -5.03 11.95 -1.37
CA SER A 146 -5.49 10.93 -0.41
C SER A 146 -7.02 10.89 -0.22
N HIS A 147 -7.73 11.96 -0.56
CA HIS A 147 -9.19 12.01 -0.54
C HIS A 147 -9.86 11.51 -1.84
N LEU A 148 -9.08 11.02 -2.80
CA LEU A 148 -9.65 10.40 -3.99
C LEU A 148 -10.14 8.99 -3.65
N TYR A 149 -11.44 8.76 -3.86
CA TYR A 149 -12.05 7.46 -3.61
C TYR A 149 -11.45 6.39 -4.52
N HIS A 150 -10.88 5.38 -3.89
CA HIS A 150 -10.23 4.27 -4.57
C HIS A 150 -10.48 2.95 -3.86
N ALA A 151 -10.24 1.84 -4.56
CA ALA A 151 -10.44 0.49 -4.07
C ALA A 151 -9.28 -0.40 -4.49
N ALA A 152 -8.99 -1.42 -3.68
CA ALA A 152 -8.11 -2.51 -4.08
C ALA A 152 -8.87 -3.49 -4.97
N VAL A 153 -8.21 -3.93 -6.04
CA VAL A 153 -8.68 -5.05 -6.86
C VAL A 153 -7.79 -6.24 -6.54
N ASN A 154 -8.40 -7.32 -6.03
CA ASN A 154 -7.68 -8.52 -5.65
C ASN A 154 -7.15 -9.25 -6.88
N THR A 155 -6.04 -9.95 -6.69
CA THR A 155 -5.45 -10.80 -7.73
C THR A 155 -6.21 -12.13 -7.87
N THR A 156 -6.19 -12.70 -9.08
CA THR A 156 -6.69 -14.05 -9.35
C THR A 156 -5.61 -14.97 -9.97
N ASP A 157 -4.45 -14.42 -10.31
CA ASP A 157 -3.36 -15.13 -11.00
C ASP A 157 -2.11 -15.35 -10.14
N THR A 158 -2.01 -14.70 -8.98
CA THR A 158 -0.97 -14.93 -7.98
C THR A 158 -1.58 -15.13 -6.61
N LYS A 159 -0.88 -15.78 -5.68
CA LYS A 159 -1.41 -16.02 -4.32
C LYS A 159 -1.67 -14.74 -3.53
N LEU A 160 -0.82 -13.74 -3.72
CA LEU A 160 -0.75 -12.54 -2.91
C LEU A 160 -0.49 -11.31 -3.78
N ARG A 161 -1.10 -10.19 -3.41
CA ARG A 161 -0.78 -8.86 -3.92
C ARG A 161 -0.15 -8.05 -2.80
N TRP A 162 1.06 -7.57 -3.02
CA TRP A 162 1.85 -6.79 -2.07
C TRP A 162 1.96 -5.34 -2.51
N VAL A 163 1.64 -4.41 -1.62
CA VAL A 163 1.82 -2.98 -1.87
C VAL A 163 2.40 -2.27 -0.65
N VAL A 164 3.23 -1.26 -0.88
CA VAL A 164 3.59 -0.27 0.13
C VAL A 164 2.67 0.92 -0.05
N ASN A 165 1.89 1.24 0.98
CA ASN A 165 1.05 2.44 1.01
C ASN A 165 1.81 3.53 1.79
N ILE A 166 2.01 4.68 1.15
CA ILE A 166 2.73 5.84 1.70
C ILE A 166 1.79 7.04 1.65
N ASN A 167 1.55 7.65 2.81
CA ASN A 167 0.79 8.90 2.88
C ASN A 167 1.72 10.04 3.30
N TYR A 168 1.60 11.20 2.64
CA TYR A 168 2.45 12.36 2.90
C TYR A 168 1.75 13.67 2.51
N VAL A 169 2.24 14.79 3.07
CA VAL A 169 1.85 16.15 2.64
C VAL A 169 3.04 16.72 1.88
N PRO A 170 2.90 17.03 0.58
CA PRO A 170 3.97 17.68 -0.19
C PRO A 170 4.23 19.11 0.31
N ASN A 171 5.47 19.61 0.09
CA ASN A 171 5.84 21.00 0.38
C ASN A 171 5.05 21.99 -0.47
#